data_3bcbb8fa874d3443024a39d3d8d26c6a
#
_entry.id   3bcbb8fa874d3443024a39d3d8d26c6a
#
_cell.length_a   1.000
_cell.length_b   1.000
_cell.length_c   1.000
_cell.angle_alpha   90.00
_cell.angle_beta   90.00
_cell.angle_gamma   90.00
#
_symmetry.space_group_name_H-M   'P 1'
#
loop_
_entity.id
_entity.type
_entity.pdbx_description
1 polymer ?
#
loop_
_entity_poly.entity_id
_entity_poly.type
_entity_poly.pdbx_seq_one_letter_code
_entity_poly.pdbx_strand_id
1 'polypeptide(L)' 'MNGTKAALRNEVRQLAEEAFHRKLISGYGDGADSNEFQILFEGKPRHLPLEQARSFLNGLLFSSSIR' A
#
# COMPACT_ATOMS: atom_id res chain seq x y z
N MET A 1 16.71 9.15 -12.99
CA MET A 1 16.24 8.99 -13.04
C MET A 1 15.15 8.93 -12.88
N ASN A 2 14.83 8.93 -12.94
CA ASN A 2 13.87 8.97 -12.87
C ASN A 2 12.99 8.18 -12.60
N GLY A 3 12.32 7.98 -12.73
CA GLY A 3 11.37 6.99 -12.53
C GLY A 3 11.22 6.51 -11.12
N THR A 4 11.81 7.16 -10.21
CA THR A 4 11.75 6.74 -8.82
C THR A 4 10.32 6.76 -8.30
N LYS A 5 9.54 7.75 -8.67
CA LYS A 5 8.16 7.80 -8.18
C LYS A 5 7.33 6.67 -8.79
N ALA A 6 7.52 6.40 -10.05
CA ALA A 6 6.78 5.32 -10.69
C ALA A 6 7.19 3.97 -10.11
N ALA A 7 8.46 3.79 -9.82
CA ALA A 7 8.94 2.54 -9.23
C ALA A 7 8.36 2.36 -7.83
N LEU A 8 8.30 3.44 -7.06
CA LEU A 8 7.73 3.38 -5.72
C LEU A 8 6.24 3.05 -5.79
N ARG A 9 5.52 3.65 -6.72
CA ARG A 9 4.10 3.36 -6.88
C ARG A 9 3.88 1.89 -7.23
N ASN A 10 4.70 1.36 -8.14
CA ASN A 10 4.58 -0.05 -8.49
C ASN A 10 4.84 -0.94 -7.29
N GLU A 11 5.84 -0.59 -6.50
CA GLU A 11 6.16 -1.37 -5.31
C GLU A 11 5.00 -1.33 -4.33
N VAL A 12 4.44 -0.15 -4.11
CA VAL A 12 3.30 -0.01 -3.19
C VAL A 12 2.12 -0.83 -3.70
N ARG A 13 1.87 -0.77 -5.00
CA ARG A 13 0.75 -1.53 -5.56
C ARG A 13 0.96 -3.02 -5.36
N GLN A 14 2.16 -3.52 -5.57
CA GLN A 14 2.42 -4.95 -5.36
C GLN A 14 2.25 -5.35 -3.91
N LEU A 15 2.71 -4.50 -3.00
CA LEU A 15 2.51 -4.77 -1.58
C LEU A 15 1.03 -4.76 -1.22
N ALA A 16 0.29 -3.82 -1.79
CA ALA A 16 -1.14 -3.74 -1.52
C ALA A 16 -1.86 -4.96 -2.07
N GLU A 17 -1.47 -5.41 -3.24
CA GLU A 17 -2.09 -6.59 -3.83
C GLU A 17 -1.83 -7.80 -2.94
N GLU A 18 -0.62 -7.95 -2.43
CA GLU A 18 -0.31 -9.05 -1.55
C GLU A 18 -1.14 -8.97 -0.27
N ALA A 19 -1.22 -7.78 0.32
CA ALA A 19 -2.00 -7.60 1.53
C ALA A 19 -3.47 -7.89 1.29
N PHE A 20 -3.96 -7.50 0.12
CA PHE A 20 -5.35 -7.77 -0.24
C PHE A 20 -5.60 -9.27 -0.36
N HIS A 21 -4.69 -9.99 -1.00
CA HIS A 21 -4.83 -11.43 -1.14
C HIS A 21 -4.78 -12.14 0.20
N ARG A 22 -4.04 -11.59 1.15
CA ARG A 22 -3.99 -12.15 2.50
C ARG A 22 -5.11 -11.65 3.38
N LYS A 23 -5.99 -10.85 2.83
CA LYS A 23 -7.14 -10.31 3.55
C LYS A 23 -6.75 -9.40 4.70
N LEU A 24 -5.60 -8.75 4.56
CA LEU A 24 -5.17 -7.78 5.56
C LEU A 24 -5.80 -6.42 5.31
N ILE A 25 -6.16 -6.14 4.06
CA ILE A 25 -6.87 -4.92 3.71
C ILE A 25 -8.06 -5.30 2.84
N SER A 26 -9.07 -4.42 2.82
CA SER A 26 -10.30 -4.69 2.06
C SER A 26 -10.21 -4.24 0.62
N GLY A 27 -9.29 -3.35 0.31
CA GLY A 27 -9.16 -2.85 -1.03
C GLY A 27 -8.04 -1.84 -1.10
N TYR A 28 -7.74 -1.41 -2.31
CA TYR A 28 -6.67 -0.44 -2.51
C TYR A 28 -6.85 0.21 -3.87
N GLY A 29 -6.16 1.32 -4.08
CA GLY A 29 -6.21 2.01 -5.35
C GLY A 29 -5.33 3.22 -5.32
N ASP A 30 -5.22 3.88 -6.47
CA ASP A 30 -4.48 5.12 -6.55
C ASP A 30 -5.21 6.19 -5.77
N GLY A 31 -4.46 7.04 -5.10
CA GLY A 31 -5.05 8.16 -4.41
C GLY A 31 -5.44 9.27 -5.39
N ALA A 32 -5.99 10.34 -4.86
CA ALA A 32 -6.38 11.47 -5.66
C ALA A 32 -5.18 12.17 -6.27
N ASP A 33 -4.04 12.05 -5.61
CA ASP A 33 -2.81 12.69 -6.03
C ASP A 33 -1.82 11.60 -6.47
N SER A 34 -0.95 11.93 -7.41
CA SER A 34 0.02 10.95 -7.89
C SER A 34 1.00 10.52 -6.79
N ASN A 35 1.09 11.29 -5.72
CA ASN A 35 1.96 10.95 -4.59
C ASN A 35 1.26 10.17 -3.51
N GLU A 36 0.00 9.83 -3.71
CA GLU A 36 -0.78 9.17 -2.66
C GLU A 36 -1.32 7.85 -3.14
N PHE A 37 -1.59 6.99 -2.18
CA PHE A 37 -2.17 5.69 -2.43
C PHE A 37 -3.30 5.50 -1.44
N GLN A 38 -4.40 4.92 -1.88
CA GLN A 38 -5.54 4.69 -1.02
C GLN A 38 -5.59 3.23 -0.59
N ILE A 39 -5.76 3.01 0.70
CA ILE A 39 -5.82 1.66 1.27
C ILE A 39 -7.06 1.59 2.14
N LEU A 40 -7.91 0.61 1.89
CA LEU A 40 -9.07 0.37 2.73
C LEU A 40 -8.69 -0.63 3.80
N PHE A 41 -8.55 -0.14 5.02
CA PHE A 41 -8.09 -0.93 6.14
C PHE A 41 -9.10 -0.84 7.26
N GLU A 42 -9.57 -1.99 7.72
CA GLU A 42 -10.57 -2.07 8.79
C GLU A 42 -11.80 -1.24 8.45
N GLY A 43 -12.19 -1.26 7.18
CA GLY A 43 -13.39 -0.58 6.75
C GLY A 43 -13.25 0.92 6.56
N LYS A 44 -12.05 1.46 6.69
CA LYS A 44 -11.84 2.88 6.55
C LYS A 44 -10.81 3.17 5.46
N PRO A 45 -11.09 4.13 4.60
CA PRO A 45 -10.12 4.51 3.58
C PRO A 45 -9.01 5.34 4.20
N ARG A 46 -7.79 5.02 3.83
CA ARG A 46 -6.61 5.77 4.26
C ARG A 46 -5.88 6.27 3.04
N HIS A 47 -5.61 7.55 3.01
CA HIS A 47 -4.86 8.16 1.91
C HIS A 47 -3.47 8.47 2.44
N LEU A 48 -2.48 7.75 1.95
CA LEU A 48 -1.12 7.88 2.48
C LEU A 48 -0.17 8.26 1.37
N PRO A 49 0.82 9.09 1.65
CA PRO A 49 1.90 9.27 0.70
C PRO A 49 2.53 7.93 0.36
N LEU A 50 3.09 7.82 -0.82
CA LEU A 50 3.60 6.53 -1.29
C LEU A 50 4.59 5.90 -0.32
N GLU A 51 5.49 6.69 0.24
CA GLU A 51 6.46 6.13 1.17
C GLU A 51 5.82 5.64 2.44
N GLN A 52 4.83 6.36 2.93
CA GLN A 52 4.13 5.91 4.12
C GLN A 52 3.26 4.71 3.82
N ALA A 53 2.66 4.68 2.64
CA ALA A 53 1.88 3.52 2.23
C ALA A 53 2.76 2.28 2.18
N ARG A 54 3.97 2.43 1.65
CA ARG A 54 4.90 1.30 1.62
C ARG A 54 5.23 0.81 3.01
N SER A 55 5.54 1.73 3.91
CA SER A 55 5.86 1.34 5.28
C SER A 55 4.68 0.66 5.96
N PHE A 56 3.49 1.20 5.76
CA PHE A 56 2.29 0.64 6.35
C PHE A 56 2.05 -0.79 5.86
N LEU A 57 2.14 -0.98 4.55
CA LEU A 57 1.90 -2.31 3.98
C LEU A 57 2.98 -3.29 4.36
N ASN A 58 4.23 -2.84 4.38
CA ASN A 58 5.32 -3.71 4.83
C ASN A 58 5.08 -4.16 6.26
N GLY A 59 4.62 -3.26 7.11
CA GLY A 59 4.33 -3.62 8.49
C GLY A 59 3.23 -4.65 8.59
N LEU A 60 2.17 -4.49 7.80
CA LEU A 60 1.09 -5.47 7.80
C LEU A 60 1.57 -6.83 7.34
N LEU A 61 2.32 -6.86 6.25
CA LEU A 61 2.78 -8.13 5.68
C LEU A 61 3.78 -8.80 6.61
N PHE A 62 4.65 -8.01 7.21
CA PHE A 62 5.63 -8.55 8.13
C PHE A 62 4.95 -9.14 9.35
N SER A 63 4.00 -8.43 9.93
CA SER A 63 3.28 -8.94 11.08
C SER A 63 2.53 -10.22 10.75
N SER A 64 1.94 -10.25 9.56
CA SER A 64 1.21 -11.43 9.14
C SER A 64 2.14 -12.62 8.96
N SER A 65 3.37 -12.38 8.55
CA SER A 65 4.31 -13.45 8.29
C SER A 65 4.91 -14.03 9.57
N ILE A 66 4.89 -13.28 10.64
CA ILE A 66 5.58 -13.69 11.85
C ILE A 66 4.86 -14.81 12.58
N ARG A 67 3.60 -14.95 12.34
CA ARG A 67 2.81 -15.95 13.03
C ARG A 67 3.46 -17.31 13.09
#